data_6d4fe95b892afc808d042d2d8aab7e37
#
_entry.id   6d4fe95b892afc808d042d2d8aab7e37
#
_cell.length_a   1.000
_cell.length_b   1.000
_cell.length_c   1.000
_cell.angle_alpha   90.00
_cell.angle_beta   90.00
_cell.angle_gamma   90.00
#
_symmetry.space_group_name_H-M   'P 1'
#
loop_
_entity.id
_entity.type
_entity.pdbx_description
1 polymer ?
#
loop_
_entity_poly.entity_id
_entity_poly.type
_entity_poly.pdbx_seq_one_letter_code
_entity_poly.pdbx_strand_id
1 'polypeptide(L)'
;MLDDVDRGLLHALHLDGRAPFTRIAAVLGVSTQTVARRYQRLRTRAGLRVVGLPDPHRAGQTQWLVRLAATPATAQPLAHALARRPDTSWVRLTSGGTEIVTVVHAPRGADASRSMLLRDIPRTAGITAVTAHLVLHSYLGGPTAWRGHLRVLDDDQRRRLTPPPTGPVADTPPLTPADRALLDALYLDGRAGHAELATVTGWSAATVARRLADLRARGTLFFDVEFDDALLGVTTQALLWMAVAPSRLDEVATTLAGHDELAVVAATTGATNLVANALCADPAGLHHYLTHHLGSLGAIRTLETAPVLRTLKAVGPLGP
;
A
#
# COMPACT_ATOMS: atom_id res chain seq x y z
N MET A 1 -22.20 8.86 -0.54
CA MET A 1 -21.43 9.72 -1.44
C MET A 1 -20.51 10.60 -0.59
N LEU A 2 -19.26 10.78 -0.96
CA LEU A 2 -18.32 11.68 -0.29
C LEU A 2 -18.58 13.12 -0.74
N ASP A 3 -18.70 14.05 0.21
CA ASP A 3 -18.70 15.49 -0.08
C ASP A 3 -17.26 16.07 -0.10
N ASP A 4 -17.11 17.35 -0.40
CA ASP A 4 -15.79 17.98 -0.55
C ASP A 4 -14.97 17.95 0.76
N VAL A 5 -15.63 18.07 1.91
CA VAL A 5 -14.95 17.97 3.22
C VAL A 5 -14.44 16.55 3.46
N ASP A 6 -15.21 15.53 3.09
CA ASP A 6 -14.77 14.12 3.19
C ASP A 6 -13.58 13.84 2.27
N ARG A 7 -13.65 14.28 1.01
CA ARG A 7 -12.55 14.15 0.04
C ARG A 7 -11.31 14.90 0.50
N GLY A 8 -11.47 16.13 1.00
CA GLY A 8 -10.39 16.93 1.57
C GLY A 8 -9.76 16.26 2.80
N LEU A 9 -10.56 15.65 3.68
CA LEU A 9 -10.07 14.89 4.83
C LEU A 9 -9.29 13.65 4.40
N LEU A 10 -9.79 12.87 3.44
CA LEU A 10 -9.07 11.71 2.90
C LEU A 10 -7.73 12.14 2.28
N HIS A 11 -7.71 13.21 1.48
CA HIS A 11 -6.48 13.75 0.88
C HIS A 11 -5.49 14.22 1.96
N ALA A 12 -5.98 14.92 3.00
CA ALA A 12 -5.14 15.38 4.12
C ALA A 12 -4.49 14.20 4.88
N LEU A 13 -5.26 13.16 5.16
CA LEU A 13 -4.77 11.93 5.81
C LEU A 13 -3.77 11.18 4.94
N HIS A 14 -3.96 11.19 3.63
CA HIS A 14 -3.03 10.58 2.68
C HIS A 14 -1.68 11.32 2.64
N LEU A 15 -1.68 12.65 2.79
CA LEU A 15 -0.44 13.44 2.89
C LEU A 15 0.26 13.22 4.24
N ASP A 16 -0.50 13.22 5.34
CA ASP A 16 -0.02 12.92 6.68
C ASP A 16 -1.10 12.18 7.50
N GLY A 17 -1.00 10.85 7.56
CA GLY A 17 -1.95 10.01 8.29
C GLY A 17 -2.10 10.35 9.78
N ARG A 18 -1.12 11.04 10.38
CA ARG A 18 -1.17 11.53 11.77
C ARG A 18 -1.37 13.04 11.89
N ALA A 19 -1.68 13.75 10.79
CA ALA A 19 -1.97 15.18 10.90
C ALA A 19 -3.00 15.45 12.01
N PRO A 20 -2.75 16.40 12.92
CA PRO A 20 -3.73 16.79 13.94
C PRO A 20 -5.03 17.28 13.30
N PHE A 21 -6.18 16.92 13.86
CA PHE A 21 -7.46 17.38 13.33
C PHE A 21 -7.61 18.90 13.32
N THR A 22 -6.95 19.60 14.26
CA THR A 22 -6.86 21.07 14.26
C THR A 22 -6.17 21.61 13.02
N ARG A 23 -5.08 20.96 12.58
CA ARG A 23 -4.33 21.35 11.36
C ARG A 23 -5.16 21.07 10.11
N ILE A 24 -5.81 19.89 10.02
CA ILE A 24 -6.70 19.55 8.90
C ILE A 24 -7.87 20.54 8.86
N ALA A 25 -8.49 20.85 9.99
CA ALA A 25 -9.59 21.80 10.09
C ALA A 25 -9.22 23.20 9.59
N ALA A 26 -8.04 23.69 10.00
CA ALA A 26 -7.52 24.98 9.55
C ALA A 26 -7.24 25.03 8.04
N VAL A 27 -6.85 23.89 7.42
CA VAL A 27 -6.61 23.80 5.97
C VAL A 27 -7.92 23.71 5.20
N LEU A 28 -8.92 22.97 5.72
CA LEU A 28 -10.22 22.78 5.07
C LEU A 28 -11.22 23.92 5.34
N GLY A 29 -10.89 24.88 6.21
CA GLY A 29 -11.80 25.97 6.57
C GLY A 29 -13.02 25.52 7.37
N VAL A 30 -12.90 24.44 8.17
CA VAL A 30 -14.00 23.88 8.98
C VAL A 30 -13.58 23.79 10.45
N SER A 31 -14.54 23.46 11.35
CA SER A 31 -14.21 23.24 12.77
C SER A 31 -13.50 21.89 13.00
N THR A 32 -12.64 21.83 14.01
CA THR A 32 -11.98 20.58 14.45
C THR A 32 -13.02 19.49 14.79
N GLN A 33 -14.16 19.87 15.37
CA GLN A 33 -15.25 18.97 15.68
C GLN A 33 -15.88 18.37 14.42
N THR A 34 -16.02 19.17 13.34
CA THR A 34 -16.48 18.68 12.04
C THR A 34 -15.53 17.63 11.50
N VAL A 35 -14.21 17.87 11.50
CA VAL A 35 -13.20 16.90 11.05
C VAL A 35 -13.28 15.61 11.87
N ALA A 36 -13.33 15.71 13.20
CA ALA A 36 -13.42 14.53 14.08
C ALA A 36 -14.67 13.69 13.81
N ARG A 37 -15.84 14.34 13.67
CA ARG A 37 -17.11 13.67 13.34
C ARG A 37 -17.06 12.99 11.97
N ARG A 38 -16.49 13.66 10.95
CA ARG A 38 -16.33 13.10 9.60
C ARG A 38 -15.39 11.89 9.61
N TYR A 39 -14.25 12.01 10.29
CA TYR A 39 -13.32 10.90 10.46
C TYR A 39 -13.99 9.67 11.08
N GLN A 40 -14.74 9.83 12.18
CA GLN A 40 -15.46 8.72 12.80
C GLN A 40 -16.53 8.12 11.88
N ARG A 41 -17.25 8.95 11.16
CA ARG A 41 -18.23 8.47 10.17
C ARG A 41 -17.58 7.65 9.07
N LEU A 42 -16.45 8.10 8.54
CA LEU A 42 -15.70 7.36 7.50
C LEU A 42 -15.11 6.06 8.06
N ARG A 43 -14.63 6.04 9.30
CA ARG A 43 -14.17 4.80 9.95
C ARG A 43 -15.29 3.76 10.01
N THR A 44 -16.49 4.14 10.44
CA THR A 44 -17.58 3.19 10.67
C THR A 44 -18.31 2.79 9.39
N ARG A 45 -18.39 3.67 8.39
CA ARG A 45 -19.21 3.45 7.18
C ARG A 45 -18.42 3.16 5.92
N ALA A 46 -17.17 3.58 5.88
CA ALA A 46 -16.31 3.49 4.71
C ALA A 46 -15.07 2.63 4.94
N GLY A 47 -14.95 2.01 6.11
CA GLY A 47 -13.79 1.21 6.48
C GLY A 47 -12.48 2.01 6.54
N LEU A 48 -12.57 3.36 6.69
CA LEU A 48 -11.38 4.20 6.76
C LEU A 48 -10.49 3.77 7.91
N ARG A 49 -9.26 3.44 7.60
CA ARG A 49 -8.19 3.16 8.56
C ARG A 49 -6.93 3.88 8.17
N VAL A 50 -6.21 4.37 9.17
CA VAL A 50 -4.82 4.80 9.01
C VAL A 50 -3.96 3.72 9.64
N VAL A 51 -2.98 3.21 8.91
CA VAL A 51 -2.04 2.19 9.37
C VAL A 51 -0.61 2.71 9.30
N GLY A 52 0.20 2.40 10.31
CA GLY A 52 1.62 2.71 10.31
C GLY A 52 2.41 1.51 9.81
N LEU A 53 3.25 1.73 8.80
CA LEU A 53 3.98 0.66 8.11
C LEU A 53 5.48 0.93 8.14
N PRO A 54 6.30 -0.10 8.39
CA PRO A 54 7.72 0.02 8.16
C PRO A 54 8.01 0.08 6.66
N ASP A 55 8.94 0.95 6.24
CA ASP A 55 9.54 0.84 4.92
C ASP A 55 10.33 -0.47 4.84
N PRO A 56 10.02 -1.38 3.91
CA PRO A 56 10.64 -2.70 3.89
C PRO A 56 12.16 -2.65 3.75
N HIS A 57 12.67 -1.78 2.89
CA HIS A 57 14.12 -1.68 2.65
C HIS A 57 14.84 -1.14 3.88
N ARG A 58 14.26 -0.15 4.57
CA ARG A 58 14.83 0.47 5.77
C ARG A 58 14.60 -0.38 7.02
N ALA A 59 13.58 -1.24 7.02
CA ALA A 59 13.33 -2.20 8.08
C ALA A 59 14.11 -3.53 7.91
N GLY A 60 14.98 -3.63 6.90
CA GLY A 60 15.76 -4.84 6.65
C GLY A 60 14.93 -6.01 6.11
N GLN A 61 13.85 -5.71 5.39
CA GLN A 61 12.97 -6.69 4.76
C GLN A 61 13.14 -6.71 3.24
N THR A 62 12.69 -7.78 2.63
CA THR A 62 12.47 -7.93 1.18
C THR A 62 10.99 -8.17 0.94
N GLN A 63 10.51 -7.71 -0.21
CA GLN A 63 9.14 -7.94 -0.65
C GLN A 63 9.14 -8.85 -1.88
N TRP A 64 8.27 -9.85 -1.84
CA TRP A 64 8.05 -10.77 -2.94
C TRP A 64 6.61 -10.62 -3.42
N LEU A 65 6.43 -10.33 -4.68
CA LEU A 65 5.13 -10.39 -5.33
C LEU A 65 4.91 -11.81 -5.84
N VAL A 66 3.96 -12.51 -5.23
CA VAL A 66 3.71 -13.95 -5.45
C VAL A 66 2.39 -14.11 -6.17
N ARG A 67 2.41 -14.83 -7.30
CA ARG A 67 1.24 -15.28 -8.05
C ARG A 67 1.05 -16.76 -7.84
N LEU A 68 -0.14 -17.16 -7.45
CA LEU A 68 -0.52 -18.55 -7.20
C LEU A 68 -1.73 -18.88 -8.08
N ALA A 69 -1.56 -19.81 -8.99
CA ALA A 69 -2.72 -20.43 -9.64
C ALA A 69 -3.19 -21.62 -8.79
N ALA A 70 -4.49 -21.71 -8.57
CA ALA A 70 -5.09 -22.75 -7.75
C ALA A 70 -6.36 -23.30 -8.40
N THR A 71 -6.75 -24.51 -8.02
CA THR A 71 -8.03 -25.07 -8.45
C THR A 71 -9.19 -24.22 -7.91
N PRO A 72 -10.35 -24.16 -8.59
CA PRO A 72 -11.49 -23.37 -8.13
C PRO A 72 -11.92 -23.68 -6.68
N ALA A 73 -11.84 -24.95 -6.27
CA ALA A 73 -12.18 -25.37 -4.92
C ALA A 73 -11.16 -24.88 -3.85
N THR A 74 -9.91 -24.66 -4.24
CA THR A 74 -8.83 -24.27 -3.31
C THR A 74 -8.59 -22.77 -3.29
N ALA A 75 -8.86 -22.03 -4.36
CA ALA A 75 -8.45 -20.63 -4.49
C ALA A 75 -8.97 -19.72 -3.38
N GLN A 76 -10.28 -19.75 -3.10
CA GLN A 76 -10.85 -18.90 -2.05
C GLN A 76 -10.37 -19.28 -0.64
N PRO A 77 -10.43 -20.56 -0.20
CA PRO A 77 -9.87 -20.96 1.10
C PRO A 77 -8.39 -20.59 1.27
N LEU A 78 -7.58 -20.76 0.22
CA LEU A 78 -6.16 -20.41 0.23
C LEU A 78 -5.96 -18.88 0.35
N ALA A 79 -6.72 -18.09 -0.41
CA ALA A 79 -6.66 -16.64 -0.32
C ALA A 79 -7.02 -16.14 1.09
N HIS A 80 -8.04 -16.72 1.74
CA HIS A 80 -8.38 -16.40 3.12
C HIS A 80 -7.28 -16.85 4.12
N ALA A 81 -6.63 -17.99 3.89
CA ALA A 81 -5.52 -18.43 4.72
C ALA A 81 -4.32 -17.48 4.60
N LEU A 82 -3.99 -17.05 3.37
CA LEU A 82 -2.94 -16.05 3.12
C LEU A 82 -3.27 -14.70 3.76
N ALA A 83 -4.52 -14.26 3.66
CA ALA A 83 -4.95 -12.97 4.23
C ALA A 83 -4.80 -12.92 5.76
N ARG A 84 -4.92 -14.05 6.47
CA ARG A 84 -4.72 -14.12 7.92
C ARG A 84 -3.24 -14.12 8.36
N ARG A 85 -2.29 -14.29 7.43
CA ARG A 85 -0.87 -14.29 7.76
C ARG A 85 -0.37 -12.87 8.05
N PRO A 86 0.49 -12.66 9.06
CA PRO A 86 1.09 -11.35 9.35
C PRO A 86 2.15 -10.94 8.33
N ASP A 87 2.77 -11.91 7.64
CA ASP A 87 3.83 -11.70 6.65
C ASP A 87 3.32 -11.48 5.22
N THR A 88 2.00 -11.31 5.02
CA THR A 88 1.39 -11.03 3.73
C THR A 88 0.64 -9.70 3.74
N SER A 89 0.58 -9.06 2.57
CA SER A 89 -0.30 -7.93 2.28
C SER A 89 -0.84 -8.03 0.84
N TRP A 90 -1.85 -7.22 0.53
CA TRP A 90 -2.43 -7.16 -0.81
C TRP A 90 -2.84 -8.54 -1.36
N VAL A 91 -3.56 -9.31 -0.53
CA VAL A 91 -4.09 -10.60 -0.97
C VAL A 91 -5.31 -10.37 -1.84
N ARG A 92 -5.20 -10.68 -3.12
CA ARG A 92 -6.20 -10.44 -4.15
C ARG A 92 -6.54 -11.70 -4.92
N LEU A 93 -7.82 -11.88 -5.24
CA LEU A 93 -8.28 -12.84 -6.25
C LEU A 93 -8.37 -12.12 -7.59
N THR A 94 -7.74 -12.70 -8.61
CA THR A 94 -7.64 -12.14 -9.96
C THR A 94 -8.07 -13.18 -11.02
N SER A 95 -8.17 -12.77 -12.26
CA SER A 95 -8.21 -13.67 -13.43
C SER A 95 -9.26 -14.79 -13.33
N GLY A 96 -10.50 -14.44 -13.05
CA GLY A 96 -11.60 -15.42 -12.95
C GLY A 96 -11.70 -16.14 -11.60
N GLY A 97 -10.95 -15.70 -10.58
CA GLY A 97 -11.04 -16.20 -9.20
C GLY A 97 -10.22 -17.46 -8.91
N THR A 98 -9.35 -17.87 -9.83
CA THR A 98 -8.43 -19.02 -9.67
C THR A 98 -6.97 -18.59 -9.50
N GLU A 99 -6.67 -17.32 -9.69
CA GLU A 99 -5.36 -16.75 -9.43
C GLU A 99 -5.40 -15.89 -8.15
N ILE A 100 -4.39 -16.06 -7.32
CA ILE A 100 -4.18 -15.27 -6.10
C ILE A 100 -2.89 -14.51 -6.28
N VAL A 101 -2.93 -13.19 -6.07
CA VAL A 101 -1.74 -12.35 -6.03
C VAL A 101 -1.59 -11.79 -4.64
N THR A 102 -0.38 -11.88 -4.08
CA THR A 102 -0.07 -11.37 -2.74
C THR A 102 1.36 -10.85 -2.66
N VAL A 103 1.57 -9.87 -1.80
CA VAL A 103 2.92 -9.42 -1.40
C VAL A 103 3.31 -10.17 -0.13
N VAL A 104 4.47 -10.82 -0.14
CA VAL A 104 5.08 -11.51 1.01
C VAL A 104 6.25 -10.67 1.51
N HIS A 105 6.24 -10.35 2.79
CA HIS A 105 7.30 -9.61 3.47
C HIS A 105 8.21 -10.61 4.18
N ALA A 106 9.52 -10.46 3.96
CA ALA A 106 10.49 -11.40 4.48
C ALA A 106 11.74 -10.69 5.02
N PRO A 107 12.29 -11.10 6.17
CA PRO A 107 13.55 -10.56 6.65
C PRO A 107 14.66 -10.74 5.62
N ARG A 108 15.53 -9.74 5.44
CA ARG A 108 16.65 -9.80 4.52
C ARG A 108 17.66 -10.85 5.01
N GLY A 109 18.05 -11.76 4.13
CA GLY A 109 19.06 -12.78 4.42
C GLY A 109 18.61 -13.96 5.30
N ALA A 110 17.36 -13.99 5.75
CA ALA A 110 16.87 -15.04 6.64
C ALA A 110 16.23 -16.21 5.89
N ASP A 111 16.35 -17.41 6.47
CA ASP A 111 15.70 -18.63 5.97
C ASP A 111 14.15 -18.58 6.09
N ALA A 112 13.62 -17.66 6.86
CA ALA A 112 12.18 -17.57 7.14
C ALA A 112 11.33 -17.26 5.89
N SER A 113 11.80 -16.40 4.98
CA SER A 113 11.09 -16.13 3.70
C SER A 113 11.11 -17.32 2.78
N ARG A 114 12.21 -18.07 2.83
CA ARG A 114 12.34 -19.31 2.08
C ARG A 114 11.36 -20.36 2.58
N SER A 115 10.96 -20.31 3.86
CA SER A 115 10.02 -21.29 4.42
C SER A 115 8.63 -21.18 3.79
N MET A 116 8.08 -19.99 3.58
CA MET A 116 6.79 -19.85 2.91
C MET A 116 6.87 -20.26 1.43
N LEU A 117 7.82 -19.70 0.67
CA LEU A 117 7.97 -19.96 -0.76
C LEU A 117 8.45 -21.39 -1.05
N LEU A 118 9.36 -21.92 -0.23
CA LEU A 118 10.01 -23.22 -0.46
C LEU A 118 9.37 -24.39 0.30
N ARG A 119 8.58 -24.15 1.33
CA ARG A 119 8.01 -25.19 2.17
C ARG A 119 6.49 -25.15 2.26
N ASP A 120 5.89 -24.01 2.59
CA ASP A 120 4.46 -23.94 2.86
C ASP A 120 3.66 -24.00 1.54
N ILE A 121 4.02 -23.17 0.56
CA ILE A 121 3.36 -23.11 -0.76
C ILE A 121 3.46 -24.46 -1.50
N PRO A 122 4.66 -25.07 -1.69
CA PRO A 122 4.77 -26.34 -2.41
C PRO A 122 4.05 -27.53 -1.76
N ARG A 123 3.76 -27.45 -0.47
CA ARG A 123 3.01 -28.48 0.26
C ARG A 123 1.50 -28.28 0.27
N THR A 124 1.03 -27.14 -0.25
CA THR A 124 -0.40 -26.82 -0.27
C THR A 124 -1.06 -27.49 -1.46
N ALA A 125 -1.93 -28.47 -1.19
CA ALA A 125 -2.69 -29.15 -2.23
C ALA A 125 -3.59 -28.18 -3.00
N GLY A 126 -3.74 -28.40 -4.31
CA GLY A 126 -4.59 -27.58 -5.19
C GLY A 126 -3.93 -26.31 -5.74
N ILE A 127 -2.69 -26.01 -5.37
CA ILE A 127 -1.88 -25.03 -6.11
C ILE A 127 -1.35 -25.70 -7.37
N THR A 128 -1.62 -25.10 -8.53
CA THR A 128 -1.25 -25.63 -9.86
C THR A 128 -0.03 -24.92 -10.45
N ALA A 129 0.21 -23.67 -10.09
CA ALA A 129 1.40 -22.94 -10.50
C ALA A 129 1.76 -21.86 -9.45
N VAL A 130 3.06 -21.55 -9.37
CA VAL A 130 3.61 -20.51 -8.50
C VAL A 130 4.63 -19.70 -9.28
N THR A 131 4.48 -18.38 -9.22
CA THR A 131 5.51 -17.46 -9.70
C THR A 131 5.78 -16.44 -8.59
N ALA A 132 7.06 -16.21 -8.28
CA ALA A 132 7.48 -15.26 -7.26
C ALA A 132 8.50 -14.28 -7.83
N HIS A 133 8.20 -13.00 -7.69
CA HIS A 133 9.01 -11.90 -8.19
C HIS A 133 9.54 -11.09 -7.01
N LEU A 134 10.87 -10.95 -6.89
CA LEU A 134 11.45 -10.04 -5.92
C LEU A 134 11.19 -8.60 -6.37
N VAL A 135 10.61 -7.78 -5.50
CA VAL A 135 10.47 -6.33 -5.72
C VAL A 135 11.85 -5.69 -5.58
N LEU A 136 12.32 -5.07 -6.64
CA LEU A 136 13.64 -4.44 -6.72
C LEU A 136 13.59 -2.97 -6.35
N HIS A 137 12.56 -2.27 -6.86
CA HIS A 137 12.37 -0.84 -6.63
C HIS A 137 10.89 -0.46 -6.79
N SER A 138 10.40 0.43 -5.93
CA SER A 138 9.06 1.00 -6.02
C SER A 138 9.13 2.46 -6.47
N TYR A 139 8.55 2.77 -7.63
CA TYR A 139 8.46 4.13 -8.18
C TYR A 139 7.20 4.86 -7.69
N LEU A 140 6.13 4.11 -7.48
CA LEU A 140 4.85 4.58 -6.94
C LEU A 140 4.30 3.52 -5.99
N GLY A 141 3.75 3.94 -4.86
CA GLY A 141 3.15 3.07 -3.87
C GLY A 141 3.48 3.51 -2.45
N GLY A 142 2.88 2.87 -1.45
CA GLY A 142 3.02 3.28 -0.07
C GLY A 142 2.61 4.75 0.12
N PRO A 143 3.47 5.60 0.72
CA PRO A 143 3.10 6.99 1.00
C PRO A 143 2.87 7.86 -0.24
N THR A 144 3.14 7.35 -1.44
CA THR A 144 2.97 8.11 -2.70
C THR A 144 1.82 7.62 -3.57
N ALA A 145 1.10 6.55 -3.16
CA ALA A 145 -0.07 6.01 -3.86
C ALA A 145 -1.25 7.02 -3.89
N TRP A 146 -2.23 6.79 -4.74
CA TRP A 146 -3.51 7.52 -4.82
C TRP A 146 -3.46 8.99 -5.24
N ARG A 147 -2.34 9.52 -5.71
CA ARG A 147 -2.18 10.94 -6.02
C ARG A 147 -3.25 11.47 -6.98
N GLY A 148 -3.65 10.69 -7.99
CA GLY A 148 -4.62 11.10 -8.99
C GLY A 148 -6.05 11.18 -8.49
N HIS A 149 -6.48 10.20 -7.72
CA HIS A 149 -7.86 10.06 -7.28
C HIS A 149 -8.26 10.99 -6.11
N LEU A 150 -7.26 11.58 -5.42
CA LEU A 150 -7.46 12.46 -4.26
C LEU A 150 -7.01 13.91 -4.49
N ARG A 151 -6.99 14.41 -5.73
CA ARG A 151 -6.61 15.80 -6.06
C ARG A 151 -7.72 16.79 -5.72
N VAL A 152 -7.97 17.04 -4.42
CA VAL A 152 -8.99 17.97 -3.95
C VAL A 152 -8.37 19.21 -3.30
N LEU A 153 -7.20 19.06 -2.65
CA LEU A 153 -6.47 20.14 -2.02
C LEU A 153 -5.60 20.88 -3.03
N ASP A 154 -5.58 22.19 -2.95
CA ASP A 154 -4.67 23.03 -3.74
C ASP A 154 -3.21 22.91 -3.26
N ASP A 155 -2.29 23.56 -3.96
CA ASP A 155 -0.86 23.48 -3.67
C ASP A 155 -0.49 24.07 -2.30
N ASP A 156 -1.16 25.16 -1.87
CA ASP A 156 -0.92 25.75 -0.55
C ASP A 156 -1.41 24.82 0.56
N GLN A 157 -2.61 24.31 0.43
CA GLN A 157 -3.20 23.35 1.35
C GLN A 157 -2.34 22.09 1.49
N ARG A 158 -1.82 21.57 0.36
CA ARG A 158 -0.90 20.41 0.35
C ARG A 158 0.41 20.74 1.07
N ARG A 159 1.06 21.87 0.76
CA ARG A 159 2.30 22.29 1.45
C ARG A 159 2.11 22.37 2.96
N ARG A 160 0.99 22.90 3.42
CA ARG A 160 0.67 23.04 4.84
C ARG A 160 0.44 21.70 5.55
N LEU A 161 0.12 20.62 4.84
CA LEU A 161 -0.14 19.28 5.39
C LEU A 161 1.03 18.32 5.18
N THR A 162 1.80 18.48 4.11
CA THR A 162 2.93 17.59 3.81
C THR A 162 3.97 17.65 4.94
N PRO A 163 4.36 16.50 5.52
CA PRO A 163 5.45 16.44 6.48
C PRO A 163 6.79 16.80 5.80
N PRO A 164 7.80 17.19 6.59
CA PRO A 164 9.15 17.40 6.06
C PRO A 164 9.63 16.17 5.28
N PRO A 165 10.45 16.36 4.24
CA PRO A 165 11.01 15.26 3.47
C PRO A 165 11.83 14.35 4.38
N THR A 166 11.81 13.05 4.10
CA THR A 166 12.64 12.06 4.79
C THR A 166 14.10 12.28 4.44
N GLY A 167 14.96 12.16 5.45
CA GLY A 167 16.41 12.26 5.26
C GLY A 167 16.96 11.16 4.33
N PRO A 168 18.20 11.34 3.83
CA PRO A 168 18.86 10.32 3.02
C PRO A 168 18.93 8.98 3.76
N VAL A 169 19.05 7.89 2.99
CA VAL A 169 19.25 6.55 3.55
C VAL A 169 20.63 6.51 4.20
N ALA A 170 20.72 6.94 5.45
CA ALA A 170 21.89 6.69 6.30
C ALA A 170 21.78 5.28 6.89
N ASP A 171 22.87 4.74 7.43
CA ASP A 171 22.85 3.48 8.19
C ASP A 171 21.76 3.54 9.25
N THR A 172 20.67 2.83 9.01
CA THR A 172 19.55 2.79 9.93
C THR A 172 19.84 1.69 10.96
N PRO A 173 19.96 2.03 12.25
CA PRO A 173 20.21 1.03 13.28
C PRO A 173 19.08 0.00 13.30
N PRO A 174 19.38 -1.26 13.61
CA PRO A 174 18.36 -2.32 13.69
C PRO A 174 17.21 -1.91 14.63
N LEU A 175 15.99 -2.28 14.26
CA LEU A 175 14.81 -2.07 15.10
C LEU A 175 14.94 -2.88 16.39
N THR A 176 14.78 -2.21 17.53
CA THR A 176 14.75 -2.83 18.85
C THR A 176 13.44 -3.61 19.05
N PRO A 177 13.33 -4.49 20.05
CA PRO A 177 12.06 -5.13 20.40
C PRO A 177 10.94 -4.13 20.70
N ALA A 178 11.25 -3.01 21.38
CA ALA A 178 10.28 -1.97 21.67
C ALA A 178 9.87 -1.17 20.42
N ASP A 179 10.77 -0.98 19.45
CA ASP A 179 10.41 -0.43 18.13
C ASP A 179 9.43 -1.34 17.39
N ARG A 180 9.63 -2.64 17.45
CA ARG A 180 8.71 -3.61 16.83
C ARG A 180 7.34 -3.55 17.49
N ALA A 181 7.27 -3.53 18.83
CA ALA A 181 6.01 -3.36 19.55
C ALA A 181 5.29 -2.05 19.18
N LEU A 182 6.05 -0.95 19.00
CA LEU A 182 5.52 0.32 18.51
C LEU A 182 4.94 0.18 17.09
N LEU A 183 5.68 -0.44 16.18
CA LEU A 183 5.24 -0.65 14.79
C LEU A 183 4.03 -1.58 14.71
N ASP A 184 3.99 -2.65 15.50
CA ASP A 184 2.86 -3.58 15.58
C ASP A 184 1.58 -2.87 16.06
N ALA A 185 1.69 -2.00 17.08
CA ALA A 185 0.55 -1.20 17.54
C ALA A 185 0.09 -0.19 16.48
N LEU A 186 1.02 0.46 15.78
CA LEU A 186 0.71 1.40 14.70
C LEU A 186 0.14 0.71 13.46
N TYR A 187 0.50 -0.56 13.22
CA TYR A 187 -0.09 -1.38 12.18
C TYR A 187 -1.59 -1.62 12.42
N LEU A 188 -2.00 -1.75 13.68
CA LEU A 188 -3.42 -1.90 14.05
C LEU A 188 -4.17 -0.56 13.99
N ASP A 189 -3.61 0.49 14.58
CA ASP A 189 -4.15 1.86 14.51
C ASP A 189 -3.00 2.87 14.37
N GLY A 190 -2.78 3.34 13.15
CA GLY A 190 -1.77 4.36 12.84
C GLY A 190 -2.00 5.69 13.55
N ARG A 191 -3.19 5.91 14.13
CA ARG A 191 -3.53 7.11 14.91
C ARG A 191 -3.62 6.86 16.42
N ALA A 192 -3.22 5.69 16.90
CA ALA A 192 -3.14 5.38 18.34
C ALA A 192 -2.43 6.51 19.13
N GLY A 193 -2.95 6.84 20.30
CA GLY A 193 -2.43 7.90 21.15
C GLY A 193 -1.06 7.58 21.76
N HIS A 194 -0.25 8.60 22.05
CA HIS A 194 1.07 8.38 22.65
C HIS A 194 1.00 7.66 24.01
N ALA A 195 -0.07 7.87 24.79
CA ALA A 195 -0.28 7.16 26.05
C ALA A 195 -0.55 5.67 25.85
N GLU A 196 -1.36 5.32 24.85
CA GLU A 196 -1.63 3.94 24.47
C GLU A 196 -0.36 3.25 23.96
N LEU A 197 0.38 3.90 23.07
CA LEU A 197 1.65 3.39 22.56
C LEU A 197 2.70 3.25 23.66
N ALA A 198 2.68 4.10 24.67
CA ALA A 198 3.55 4.02 25.85
C ALA A 198 3.30 2.73 26.65
N THR A 199 2.02 2.33 26.78
CA THR A 199 1.65 1.09 27.48
C THR A 199 2.22 -0.16 26.78
N VAL A 200 2.15 -0.24 25.46
CA VAL A 200 2.63 -1.42 24.71
C VAL A 200 4.16 -1.47 24.57
N THR A 201 4.83 -0.32 24.58
CA THR A 201 6.30 -0.25 24.42
C THR A 201 7.06 -0.27 25.73
N GLY A 202 6.39 0.01 26.85
CA GLY A 202 7.04 0.24 28.15
C GLY A 202 7.77 1.58 28.24
N TRP A 203 7.59 2.50 27.29
CA TRP A 203 8.22 3.82 27.28
C TRP A 203 7.33 4.90 27.90
N SER A 204 7.91 6.07 28.20
CA SER A 204 7.11 7.25 28.47
C SER A 204 6.46 7.79 27.18
N ALA A 205 5.31 8.49 27.30
CA ALA A 205 4.65 9.12 26.16
C ALA A 205 5.58 10.11 25.40
N ALA A 206 6.48 10.79 26.11
CA ALA A 206 7.49 11.68 25.52
C ALA A 206 8.54 10.90 24.71
N THR A 207 8.98 9.73 25.21
CA THR A 207 9.90 8.84 24.48
C THR A 207 9.24 8.29 23.22
N VAL A 208 7.96 7.87 23.30
CA VAL A 208 7.17 7.43 22.14
C VAL A 208 7.10 8.55 21.10
N ALA A 209 6.73 9.77 21.49
CA ALA A 209 6.62 10.90 20.57
C ALA A 209 7.95 11.18 19.85
N ARG A 210 9.07 11.21 20.58
CA ARG A 210 10.42 11.42 20.03
C ARG A 210 10.81 10.28 19.07
N ARG A 211 10.59 9.02 19.47
CA ARG A 211 10.94 7.85 18.65
C ARG A 211 10.12 7.77 17.37
N LEU A 212 8.83 8.07 17.48
CA LEU A 212 7.93 8.12 16.32
C LEU A 212 8.37 9.21 15.32
N ALA A 213 8.75 10.40 15.81
CA ALA A 213 9.30 11.47 14.98
C ALA A 213 10.61 11.03 14.29
N ASP A 214 11.52 10.37 15.01
CA ASP A 214 12.79 9.87 14.48
C ASP A 214 12.58 8.81 13.40
N LEU A 215 11.71 7.80 13.62
CA LEU A 215 11.39 6.77 12.64
C LEU A 215 10.77 7.36 11.37
N ARG A 216 9.91 8.37 11.50
CA ARG A 216 9.34 9.10 10.36
C ARG A 216 10.39 9.91 9.60
N ALA A 217 11.19 10.69 10.32
CA ALA A 217 12.24 11.53 9.71
C ALA A 217 13.26 10.69 8.92
N ARG A 218 13.55 9.48 9.39
CA ARG A 218 14.40 8.50 8.69
C ARG A 218 13.66 7.76 7.58
N GLY A 219 12.34 7.92 7.42
CA GLY A 219 11.52 7.17 6.48
C GLY A 219 11.40 5.67 6.79
N THR A 220 11.80 5.23 8.00
CA THR A 220 11.62 3.83 8.44
C THR A 220 10.16 3.53 8.70
N LEU A 221 9.37 4.53 9.10
CA LEU A 221 7.94 4.45 9.32
C LEU A 221 7.23 5.45 8.43
N PHE A 222 6.22 5.00 7.70
CA PHE A 222 5.24 5.84 7.01
C PHE A 222 3.81 5.44 7.39
N PHE A 223 2.85 6.28 7.03
CA PHE A 223 1.43 6.00 7.25
C PHE A 223 0.73 5.86 5.92
N ASP A 224 -0.12 4.84 5.84
CA ASP A 224 -0.98 4.60 4.69
C ASP A 224 -2.44 4.69 5.12
N VAL A 225 -3.32 4.95 4.17
CA VAL A 225 -4.75 5.15 4.39
C VAL A 225 -5.53 4.14 3.58
N GLU A 226 -6.26 3.28 4.27
CA GLU A 226 -7.16 2.30 3.66
C GLU A 226 -8.61 2.78 3.75
N PHE A 227 -9.35 2.63 2.69
CA PHE A 227 -10.78 2.84 2.60
C PHE A 227 -11.33 2.12 1.37
N ASP A 228 -12.64 2.10 1.21
CA ASP A 228 -13.29 1.50 0.04
C ASP A 228 -13.08 2.36 -1.21
N ASP A 229 -12.35 1.84 -2.19
CA ASP A 229 -11.99 2.50 -3.45
C ASP A 229 -13.22 2.93 -4.25
N ALA A 230 -14.33 2.19 -4.13
CA ALA A 230 -15.60 2.52 -4.78
C ALA A 230 -16.15 3.90 -4.37
N LEU A 231 -15.76 4.41 -3.20
CA LEU A 231 -16.14 5.76 -2.74
C LEU A 231 -15.52 6.88 -3.59
N LEU A 232 -14.40 6.59 -4.26
CA LEU A 232 -13.77 7.50 -5.23
C LEU A 232 -14.23 7.25 -6.67
N GLY A 233 -15.21 6.37 -6.88
CA GLY A 233 -15.71 6.02 -8.20
C GLY A 233 -14.85 4.98 -8.93
N VAL A 234 -13.95 4.29 -8.23
CA VAL A 234 -13.17 3.19 -8.81
C VAL A 234 -13.98 1.92 -8.73
N THR A 235 -14.38 1.38 -9.88
CA THR A 235 -15.11 0.10 -9.95
C THR A 235 -14.33 -0.98 -10.70
N THR A 236 -13.23 -0.62 -11.36
CA THR A 236 -12.39 -1.54 -12.12
C THR A 236 -10.94 -1.41 -11.69
N GLN A 237 -10.40 -2.52 -11.19
CA GLN A 237 -8.98 -2.62 -10.81
C GLN A 237 -8.32 -3.72 -11.63
N ALA A 238 -7.07 -3.51 -12.04
CA ALA A 238 -6.28 -4.52 -12.72
C ALA A 238 -4.81 -4.44 -12.32
N LEU A 239 -4.19 -5.61 -12.16
CA LEU A 239 -2.73 -5.71 -12.12
C LEU A 239 -2.21 -5.79 -13.55
N LEU A 240 -1.19 -4.99 -13.82
CA LEU A 240 -0.55 -4.87 -15.12
C LEU A 240 0.87 -5.44 -15.01
N TRP A 241 1.13 -6.51 -15.72
CA TRP A 241 2.42 -7.18 -15.77
C TRP A 241 3.08 -6.87 -17.10
N MET A 242 4.20 -6.15 -17.04
CA MET A 242 4.86 -5.62 -18.22
C MET A 242 6.28 -6.15 -18.36
N ALA A 243 6.67 -6.49 -19.60
CA ALA A 243 8.06 -6.71 -19.96
C ALA A 243 8.59 -5.46 -20.66
N VAL A 244 9.60 -4.84 -20.08
CA VAL A 244 10.25 -3.63 -20.58
C VAL A 244 11.73 -3.91 -20.80
N ALA A 245 12.31 -3.33 -21.87
CA ALA A 245 13.74 -3.44 -22.09
C ALA A 245 14.50 -2.87 -20.87
N PRO A 246 15.51 -3.57 -20.30
CA PRO A 246 16.21 -3.10 -19.11
C PRO A 246 16.75 -1.68 -19.22
N SER A 247 17.26 -1.30 -20.40
CA SER A 247 17.77 0.05 -20.68
C SER A 247 16.71 1.16 -20.66
N ARG A 248 15.43 0.81 -20.70
CA ARG A 248 14.29 1.76 -20.69
C ARG A 248 13.40 1.59 -19.47
N LEU A 249 13.74 0.67 -18.57
CA LEU A 249 12.89 0.30 -17.43
C LEU A 249 12.64 1.50 -16.50
N ASP A 250 13.69 2.21 -16.14
CA ASP A 250 13.63 3.34 -15.22
C ASP A 250 12.80 4.50 -15.80
N GLU A 251 13.00 4.81 -17.09
CA GLU A 251 12.25 5.84 -17.82
C GLU A 251 10.74 5.51 -17.88
N VAL A 252 10.40 4.28 -18.28
CA VAL A 252 9.00 3.83 -18.38
C VAL A 252 8.35 3.83 -16.99
N ALA A 253 9.02 3.29 -16.00
CA ALA A 253 8.49 3.21 -14.64
C ALA A 253 8.27 4.61 -14.02
N THR A 254 9.18 5.56 -14.26
CA THR A 254 9.05 6.96 -13.82
C THR A 254 7.88 7.64 -14.52
N THR A 255 7.71 7.43 -15.82
CA THR A 255 6.57 7.95 -16.58
C THR A 255 5.25 7.41 -16.01
N LEU A 256 5.17 6.09 -15.81
CA LEU A 256 3.99 5.45 -15.24
C LEU A 256 3.67 5.93 -13.81
N ALA A 257 4.68 6.20 -13.01
CA ALA A 257 4.49 6.74 -11.66
C ALA A 257 3.84 8.13 -11.63
N GLY A 258 3.80 8.82 -12.77
CA GLY A 258 3.09 10.09 -12.96
C GLY A 258 1.62 9.95 -13.38
N HIS A 259 1.16 8.74 -13.73
CA HIS A 259 -0.21 8.53 -14.21
C HIS A 259 -1.20 8.46 -13.03
N ASP A 260 -2.31 9.18 -13.17
CA ASP A 260 -3.34 9.30 -12.13
C ASP A 260 -4.12 8.00 -11.91
N GLU A 261 -4.18 7.15 -12.92
CA GLU A 261 -4.86 5.84 -12.87
C GLU A 261 -4.07 4.78 -12.10
N LEU A 262 -2.81 5.04 -11.74
CA LEU A 262 -1.98 4.05 -11.08
C LEU A 262 -1.84 4.33 -9.58
N ALA A 263 -1.94 3.27 -8.78
CA ALA A 263 -1.69 3.29 -7.35
C ALA A 263 -0.34 2.66 -6.96
N VAL A 264 0.20 1.79 -7.81
CA VAL A 264 1.48 1.11 -7.61
C VAL A 264 2.22 1.03 -8.93
N VAL A 265 3.53 1.27 -8.91
CA VAL A 265 4.47 0.97 -9.99
C VAL A 265 5.76 0.45 -9.36
N ALA A 266 6.14 -0.77 -9.67
CA ALA A 266 7.33 -1.40 -9.09
C ALA A 266 8.11 -2.23 -10.11
N ALA A 267 9.44 -2.09 -10.10
CA ALA A 267 10.33 -2.99 -10.81
C ALA A 267 10.51 -4.30 -10.03
N THR A 268 10.49 -5.40 -10.77
CA THR A 268 10.59 -6.74 -10.19
C THR A 268 11.56 -7.63 -10.97
N THR A 269 11.94 -8.75 -10.39
CA THR A 269 12.60 -9.83 -11.13
C THR A 269 11.59 -10.59 -12.00
N GLY A 270 12.08 -11.32 -13.02
CA GLY A 270 11.27 -12.23 -13.83
C GLY A 270 11.09 -11.75 -15.27
N ALA A 271 10.33 -12.51 -16.06
CA ALA A 271 10.08 -12.22 -17.48
C ALA A 271 9.27 -10.92 -17.66
N THR A 272 8.33 -10.65 -16.76
CA THR A 272 7.68 -9.36 -16.60
C THR A 272 8.39 -8.62 -15.45
N ASN A 273 9.17 -7.60 -15.82
CA ASN A 273 10.06 -6.90 -14.88
C ASN A 273 9.52 -5.57 -14.37
N LEU A 274 8.29 -5.24 -14.72
CA LEU A 274 7.57 -4.07 -14.22
C LEU A 274 6.12 -4.44 -13.93
N VAL A 275 5.64 -4.10 -12.74
CA VAL A 275 4.26 -4.31 -12.32
C VAL A 275 3.62 -2.99 -11.94
N ALA A 276 2.34 -2.82 -12.30
CA ALA A 276 1.54 -1.70 -11.85
C ALA A 276 0.15 -2.16 -11.40
N ASN A 277 -0.52 -1.35 -10.57
CA ASN A 277 -1.92 -1.53 -10.20
C ASN A 277 -2.73 -0.36 -10.74
N ALA A 278 -3.60 -0.64 -11.71
CA ALA A 278 -4.49 0.33 -12.31
C ALA A 278 -5.83 0.39 -11.54
N LEU A 279 -6.30 1.61 -11.32
CA LEU A 279 -7.56 1.95 -10.66
C LEU A 279 -8.36 2.82 -11.62
N CYS A 280 -9.41 2.28 -12.21
CA CYS A 280 -10.22 2.95 -13.22
C CYS A 280 -11.68 3.05 -12.78
N ALA A 281 -12.38 4.05 -13.30
CA ALA A 281 -13.80 4.24 -13.00
C ALA A 281 -14.64 3.05 -13.45
N ASP A 282 -14.32 2.50 -14.61
CA ASP A 282 -15.05 1.41 -15.24
C ASP A 282 -14.16 0.64 -16.24
N PRO A 283 -14.65 -0.45 -16.87
CA PRO A 283 -13.90 -1.18 -17.89
C PRO A 283 -13.53 -0.34 -19.11
N ALA A 284 -14.36 0.64 -19.50
CA ALA A 284 -14.06 1.53 -20.63
C ALA A 284 -12.88 2.45 -20.31
N GLY A 285 -12.82 2.98 -19.09
CA GLY A 285 -11.66 3.73 -18.56
C GLY A 285 -10.39 2.88 -18.55
N LEU A 286 -10.45 1.63 -18.12
CA LEU A 286 -9.31 0.72 -18.20
C LEU A 286 -8.89 0.49 -19.66
N HIS A 287 -9.82 0.23 -20.58
CA HIS A 287 -9.52 0.07 -22.01
C HIS A 287 -8.84 1.30 -22.58
N HIS A 288 -9.37 2.49 -22.29
CA HIS A 288 -8.77 3.77 -22.72
C HIS A 288 -7.34 3.92 -22.19
N TYR A 289 -7.12 3.64 -20.90
CA TYR A 289 -5.80 3.69 -20.28
C TYR A 289 -4.80 2.75 -20.98
N LEU A 290 -5.20 1.50 -21.22
CA LEU A 290 -4.35 0.50 -21.88
C LEU A 290 -3.98 0.90 -23.31
N THR A 291 -4.94 1.42 -24.09
CA THR A 291 -4.75 1.69 -25.52
C THR A 291 -4.09 3.04 -25.80
N HIS A 292 -4.37 4.08 -25.01
CA HIS A 292 -3.87 5.44 -25.27
C HIS A 292 -2.67 5.80 -24.41
N HIS A 293 -2.70 5.50 -23.10
CA HIS A 293 -1.58 5.83 -22.23
C HIS A 293 -0.45 4.78 -22.33
N LEU A 294 -0.74 3.50 -22.08
CA LEU A 294 0.26 2.45 -22.18
C LEU A 294 0.65 2.16 -23.63
N GLY A 295 -0.30 2.18 -24.55
CA GLY A 295 -0.06 1.94 -25.98
C GLY A 295 0.90 2.96 -26.62
N SER A 296 1.06 4.16 -26.05
CA SER A 296 2.03 5.15 -26.49
C SER A 296 3.47 4.84 -26.06
N LEU A 297 3.66 3.95 -25.08
CA LEU A 297 4.97 3.60 -24.52
C LEU A 297 5.59 2.42 -25.29
N GLY A 298 6.18 2.67 -26.45
CA GLY A 298 6.75 1.65 -27.33
C GLY A 298 7.88 0.79 -26.73
N ALA A 299 8.36 1.11 -25.52
CA ALA A 299 9.34 0.30 -24.80
C ALA A 299 8.70 -0.88 -24.02
N ILE A 300 7.39 -0.92 -23.86
CA ILE A 300 6.65 -2.04 -23.30
C ILE A 300 6.51 -3.10 -24.39
N ARG A 301 7.17 -4.25 -24.22
CA ARG A 301 7.18 -5.35 -25.20
C ARG A 301 5.98 -6.26 -25.07
N THR A 302 5.57 -6.54 -23.85
CA THR A 302 4.41 -7.36 -23.52
C THR A 302 3.65 -6.74 -22.35
N LEU A 303 2.35 -6.91 -22.38
CA LEU A 303 1.44 -6.48 -21.31
C LEU A 303 0.44 -7.62 -21.07
N GLU A 304 0.41 -8.10 -19.84
CA GLU A 304 -0.64 -8.98 -19.31
C GLU A 304 -1.49 -8.18 -18.33
N THR A 305 -2.79 -8.30 -18.40
CA THR A 305 -3.76 -7.66 -17.51
C THR A 305 -4.49 -8.71 -16.68
N ALA A 306 -4.43 -8.57 -15.36
CA ALA A 306 -5.14 -9.44 -14.43
C ALA A 306 -6.19 -8.62 -13.67
N PRO A 307 -7.49 -8.67 -14.07
CA PRO A 307 -8.54 -7.96 -13.35
C PRO A 307 -8.66 -8.45 -11.91
N VAL A 308 -8.76 -7.52 -10.98
CA VAL A 308 -8.95 -7.82 -9.55
C VAL A 308 -10.44 -8.02 -9.30
N LEU A 309 -10.83 -9.22 -8.90
CA LEU A 309 -12.22 -9.56 -8.57
C LEU A 309 -12.53 -9.22 -7.12
N ARG A 310 -11.57 -9.44 -6.23
CA ARG A 310 -11.73 -9.19 -4.80
C ARG A 310 -10.38 -8.96 -4.12
N THR A 311 -10.31 -7.94 -3.30
CA THR A 311 -9.22 -7.74 -2.33
C THR A 311 -9.67 -8.30 -0.98
N LEU A 312 -8.98 -9.34 -0.49
CA LEU A 312 -9.25 -9.95 0.81
C LEU A 312 -8.50 -9.26 1.93
N LYS A 313 -7.30 -8.78 1.63
CA LYS A 313 -6.46 -8.02 2.54
C LYS A 313 -5.75 -6.93 1.75
N ALA A 314 -5.77 -5.72 2.25
CA ALA A 314 -4.95 -4.62 1.75
C ALA A 314 -3.60 -4.61 2.48
N VAL A 315 -3.07 -3.46 2.82
CA VAL A 315 -1.75 -3.34 3.49
C VAL A 315 -1.86 -3.56 5.00
N GLY A 316 -2.97 -3.18 5.61
CA GLY A 316 -3.22 -3.33 7.04
C GLY A 316 -3.75 -4.72 7.45
N PRO A 317 -4.06 -4.91 8.75
CA PRO A 317 -4.64 -6.15 9.24
C PRO A 317 -6.03 -6.37 8.65
N LEU A 318 -6.49 -7.62 8.65
CA LEU A 318 -7.90 -7.91 8.33
C LEU A 318 -8.80 -7.08 9.23
N GLY A 319 -9.81 -6.45 8.64
CA GLY A 319 -10.87 -5.83 9.42
C GLY A 319 -11.62 -6.86 10.27
N PRO A 320 -12.25 -6.43 11.35
CA PRO A 320 -13.08 -7.28 12.17
C PRO A 320 -14.30 -7.82 11.39
#